data_d5a32530b10362440ae75576b9795727
#
_entry.id   d5a32530b10362440ae75576b9795727
#
_cell.length_a   1.000
_cell.length_b   1.000
_cell.length_c   1.000
_cell.angle_alpha   90.00
_cell.angle_beta   90.00
_cell.angle_gamma   90.00
#
_symmetry.space_group_name_H-M   'P 1'
#
loop_
_entity.id
_entity.type
_entity.pdbx_description
1 polymer ?
#
loop_
_entity_poly.entity_id
_entity_poly.type
_entity_poly.pdbx_seq_one_letter_code
_entity_poly.pdbx_strand_id
1 'polypeptide(L)'
;SEVIAIDRIEELKQWRHDGDSVLIGSCVTYREIEHGALSTLIPALAQSARTIGSPQIRNTGTIGGNLATASPAGDMIPVLLALGALVNVRSRSGARQLQVDELITGVKTNSLREDEFIESVRVPVLRGPQEFLKVGPRNAMVISVSSLAMVTDIDREYIGIALGSVSASPCRSKDAEYFISENIDWNSMTVRSGAIENFERLVRESANPIDDHRSSSAYRTHTIGVLGRRALLRIFRLES
;
A
#
# COMPACT_ATOMS: atom_id res chain seq x y z
N SER A 1 -29.35 8.55 13.63
CA SER A 1 -28.22 7.61 13.49
C SER A 1 -27.35 7.70 14.74
N GLU A 2 -27.04 6.56 15.31
CA GLU A 2 -26.13 6.45 16.47
C GLU A 2 -24.69 6.39 15.95
N VAL A 3 -23.76 7.07 16.62
CA VAL A 3 -22.32 7.04 16.33
C VAL A 3 -21.60 6.36 17.48
N ILE A 4 -20.86 5.33 17.16
CA ILE A 4 -20.05 4.58 18.13
C ILE A 4 -18.57 4.94 17.95
N ALA A 5 -17.97 5.54 18.99
CA ALA A 5 -16.56 5.89 19.00
C ALA A 5 -15.72 4.65 19.41
N ILE A 6 -14.91 4.12 18.50
CA ILE A 6 -14.04 2.96 18.74
C ILE A 6 -12.60 3.35 19.11
N ASP A 7 -12.27 4.62 19.00
CA ASP A 7 -10.94 5.19 19.27
C ASP A 7 -10.52 5.14 20.76
N ARG A 8 -11.45 4.73 21.66
CA ARG A 8 -11.18 4.55 23.08
C ARG A 8 -10.91 3.08 23.47
N ILE A 9 -10.98 2.15 22.52
CA ILE A 9 -10.72 0.74 22.75
C ILE A 9 -9.22 0.51 22.65
N GLU A 10 -8.56 0.21 23.78
CA GLU A 10 -7.10 0.12 23.85
C GLU A 10 -6.53 -1.01 22.98
N GLU A 11 -7.25 -2.11 22.84
CA GLU A 11 -6.86 -3.25 22.00
C GLU A 11 -6.73 -2.87 20.51
N LEU A 12 -7.51 -1.89 20.06
CA LEU A 12 -7.47 -1.40 18.67
C LEU A 12 -6.33 -0.42 18.41
N LYS A 13 -5.66 0.09 19.45
CA LYS A 13 -4.52 1.02 19.35
C LYS A 13 -3.17 0.33 19.42
N GLN A 14 -3.15 -0.98 19.57
CA GLN A 14 -1.91 -1.73 19.77
C GLN A 14 -1.53 -2.50 18.51
N TRP A 15 -0.27 -2.81 18.40
CA TRP A 15 0.23 -3.79 17.45
C TRP A 15 1.08 -4.83 18.16
N ARG A 16 1.18 -6.02 17.59
CA ARG A 16 2.00 -7.11 18.13
C ARG A 16 2.53 -8.02 17.03
N HIS A 17 3.58 -8.73 17.34
CA HIS A 17 4.04 -9.82 16.48
C HIS A 17 3.01 -10.96 16.45
N ASP A 18 2.88 -11.59 15.28
CA ASP A 18 1.98 -12.71 15.02
C ASP A 18 2.67 -13.69 14.03
N GLY A 19 3.62 -14.48 14.55
CA GLY A 19 4.49 -15.33 13.74
C GLY A 19 5.43 -14.52 12.83
N ASP A 20 5.35 -14.76 11.54
CA ASP A 20 6.06 -14.05 10.48
C ASP A 20 5.36 -12.74 10.02
N SER A 21 4.38 -12.31 10.78
CA SER A 21 3.54 -11.15 10.51
C SER A 21 3.48 -10.22 11.73
N VAL A 22 2.94 -9.03 11.54
CA VAL A 22 2.47 -8.17 12.61
C VAL A 22 0.97 -7.99 12.52
N LEU A 23 0.30 -7.97 13.66
CA LEU A 23 -1.11 -7.62 13.76
C LEU A 23 -1.20 -6.18 14.25
N ILE A 24 -1.75 -5.30 13.41
CA ILE A 24 -1.87 -3.86 13.67
C ILE A 24 -3.34 -3.53 13.93
N GLY A 25 -3.67 -3.05 15.11
CA GLY A 25 -5.02 -2.62 15.46
C GLY A 25 -5.51 -1.47 14.58
N SER A 26 -6.79 -1.43 14.29
CA SER A 26 -7.38 -0.47 13.34
C SER A 26 -7.22 1.00 13.76
N CYS A 27 -7.08 1.28 15.05
CA CYS A 27 -6.87 2.61 15.61
C CYS A 27 -5.39 2.99 15.79
N VAL A 28 -4.43 2.17 15.35
CA VAL A 28 -3.02 2.56 15.29
C VAL A 28 -2.88 3.70 14.29
N THR A 29 -2.27 4.79 14.74
CA THR A 29 -2.17 6.04 14.00
C THR A 29 -1.07 6.02 12.95
N TYR A 30 -1.17 6.88 11.93
CA TYR A 30 -0.10 7.05 10.95
C TYR A 30 1.21 7.48 11.61
N ARG A 31 1.13 8.29 12.69
CA ARG A 31 2.31 8.69 13.43
C ARG A 31 3.03 7.52 14.09
N GLU A 32 2.29 6.59 14.70
CA GLU A 32 2.86 5.38 15.30
C GLU A 32 3.49 4.46 14.25
N ILE A 33 2.87 4.36 13.06
CA ILE A 33 3.41 3.60 11.93
C ILE A 33 4.67 4.27 11.35
N GLU A 34 4.69 5.60 11.25
CA GLU A 34 5.83 6.37 10.74
C GLU A 34 7.07 6.24 11.64
N HIS A 35 6.86 6.02 12.94
CA HIS A 35 7.92 6.00 13.96
C HIS A 35 7.96 4.69 14.72
N GLY A 36 9.06 4.43 15.41
CA GLY A 36 9.20 3.24 16.26
C GLY A 36 9.47 1.95 15.47
N ALA A 37 9.21 0.80 16.11
CA ALA A 37 9.59 -0.50 15.57
C ALA A 37 8.85 -0.90 14.28
N LEU A 38 7.60 -0.47 14.09
CA LEU A 38 6.87 -0.73 12.83
C LEU A 38 7.56 -0.13 11.62
N SER A 39 8.23 1.02 11.76
CA SER A 39 8.95 1.65 10.66
C SER A 39 10.15 0.84 10.17
N THR A 40 10.73 0.04 11.02
CA THR A 40 11.83 -0.88 10.69
C THR A 40 11.30 -2.21 10.13
N LEU A 41 10.21 -2.72 10.70
CA LEU A 41 9.62 -4.00 10.29
C LEU A 41 8.94 -3.91 8.92
N ILE A 42 8.28 -2.79 8.63
CA ILE A 42 7.52 -2.58 7.38
C ILE A 42 7.85 -1.18 6.82
N PRO A 43 9.03 -0.99 6.22
CA PRO A 43 9.50 0.32 5.78
C PRO A 43 8.55 1.02 4.79
N ALA A 44 7.96 0.32 3.82
CA ALA A 44 7.03 0.92 2.86
C ALA A 44 5.77 1.48 3.54
N LEU A 45 5.28 0.81 4.61
CA LEU A 45 4.12 1.28 5.34
C LEU A 45 4.43 2.59 6.09
N ALA A 46 5.61 2.69 6.69
CA ALA A 46 6.09 3.91 7.33
C ALA A 46 6.32 5.05 6.32
N GLN A 47 6.90 4.74 5.16
CA GLN A 47 7.09 5.71 4.06
C GLN A 47 5.73 6.26 3.60
N SER A 48 4.72 5.40 3.42
CA SER A 48 3.38 5.83 3.02
C SER A 48 2.71 6.69 4.10
N ALA A 49 2.78 6.27 5.38
CA ALA A 49 2.24 7.02 6.52
C ALA A 49 2.78 8.45 6.57
N ARG A 50 4.09 8.62 6.36
CA ARG A 50 4.79 9.91 6.34
C ARG A 50 4.25 10.88 5.29
N THR A 51 3.70 10.39 4.19
CA THR A 51 3.20 11.22 3.10
C THR A 51 1.75 11.66 3.28
N ILE A 52 1.03 11.09 4.26
CA ILE A 52 -0.38 11.38 4.50
C ILE A 52 -0.53 12.68 5.29
N GLY A 53 -1.24 13.63 4.71
CA GLY A 53 -1.68 14.84 5.37
C GLY A 53 -0.59 15.64 6.10
N SER A 54 -1.04 16.43 7.07
CA SER A 54 -0.18 17.17 8.01
C SER A 54 0.21 16.31 9.22
N PRO A 55 1.18 16.73 10.05
CA PRO A 55 1.47 16.07 11.32
C PRO A 55 0.24 15.91 12.22
N GLN A 56 -0.67 16.89 12.24
CA GLN A 56 -1.92 16.82 13.01
C GLN A 56 -2.84 15.71 12.50
N ILE A 57 -2.97 15.59 11.17
CA ILE A 57 -3.73 14.49 10.56
C ILE A 57 -3.08 13.14 10.89
N ARG A 58 -1.76 13.03 10.86
CA ARG A 58 -1.07 11.78 11.20
C ARG A 58 -1.19 11.37 12.66
N ASN A 59 -1.39 12.32 13.57
CA ASN A 59 -1.64 12.05 14.99
C ASN A 59 -3.01 11.43 15.27
N THR A 60 -3.97 11.58 14.36
CA THR A 60 -5.37 11.14 14.55
C THR A 60 -5.85 10.16 13.51
N GLY A 61 -5.35 10.25 12.28
CA GLY A 61 -5.69 9.33 11.21
C GLY A 61 -5.07 7.95 11.44
N THR A 62 -5.81 6.90 11.11
CA THR A 62 -5.48 5.52 11.45
C THR A 62 -5.45 4.61 10.23
N ILE A 63 -4.79 3.45 10.35
CA ILE A 63 -4.75 2.43 9.30
C ILE A 63 -6.15 1.91 8.97
N GLY A 64 -6.98 1.65 9.98
CA GLY A 64 -8.38 1.22 9.78
C GLY A 64 -9.22 2.29 9.10
N GLY A 65 -9.05 3.56 9.48
CA GLY A 65 -9.73 4.69 8.83
C GLY A 65 -9.34 4.87 7.36
N ASN A 66 -8.08 4.61 6.99
CA ASN A 66 -7.61 4.62 5.60
C ASN A 66 -8.32 3.55 4.77
N LEU A 67 -8.36 2.32 5.28
CA LEU A 67 -9.03 1.18 4.63
C LEU A 67 -10.54 1.38 4.54
N ALA A 68 -11.21 1.77 5.63
CA ALA A 68 -12.65 1.98 5.66
C ALA A 68 -13.11 3.12 4.74
N THR A 69 -12.27 4.14 4.54
CA THR A 69 -12.53 5.23 3.59
C THR A 69 -12.47 4.75 2.14
N ALA A 70 -11.72 3.68 1.85
CA ALA A 70 -11.58 3.07 0.52
C ALA A 70 -11.28 4.10 -0.60
N SER A 71 -10.48 5.12 -0.28
CA SER A 71 -10.11 6.14 -1.27
C SER A 71 -9.15 5.58 -2.31
N PRO A 72 -9.36 5.80 -3.62
CA PRO A 72 -8.38 5.48 -4.65
C PRO A 72 -7.00 6.10 -4.40
N ALA A 73 -6.96 7.22 -3.68
CA ALA A 73 -5.74 7.94 -3.29
C ALA A 73 -5.35 7.71 -1.83
N GLY A 74 -5.80 6.61 -1.22
CA GLY A 74 -5.38 6.19 0.11
C GLY A 74 -3.97 5.59 0.04
N ASP A 75 -2.97 6.30 0.53
CA ASP A 75 -1.56 5.94 0.32
C ASP A 75 -1.14 4.62 1.00
N MET A 76 -1.84 4.18 2.06
CA MET A 76 -1.54 2.89 2.69
C MET A 76 -2.06 1.69 1.90
N ILE A 77 -3.14 1.86 1.14
CA ILE A 77 -3.79 0.75 0.45
C ILE A 77 -2.84 0.05 -0.55
N PRO A 78 -2.11 0.77 -1.43
CA PRO A 78 -1.14 0.11 -2.32
C PRO A 78 -0.08 -0.68 -1.56
N VAL A 79 0.40 -0.17 -0.42
CA VAL A 79 1.40 -0.87 0.39
C VAL A 79 0.83 -2.17 0.95
N LEU A 80 -0.38 -2.12 1.52
CA LEU A 80 -1.04 -3.30 2.08
C LEU A 80 -1.37 -4.34 1.00
N LEU A 81 -1.75 -3.91 -0.21
CA LEU A 81 -1.94 -4.78 -1.36
C LEU A 81 -0.63 -5.46 -1.79
N ALA A 82 0.45 -4.70 -1.93
CA ALA A 82 1.76 -5.23 -2.34
C ALA A 82 2.31 -6.24 -1.32
N LEU A 83 2.07 -6.01 -0.02
CA LEU A 83 2.46 -6.92 1.06
C LEU A 83 1.56 -8.16 1.18
N GLY A 84 0.41 -8.20 0.50
CA GLY A 84 -0.56 -9.28 0.68
C GLY A 84 -1.20 -9.28 2.08
N ALA A 85 -1.44 -8.10 2.63
CA ALA A 85 -2.02 -7.94 3.96
C ALA A 85 -3.48 -8.45 4.01
N LEU A 86 -3.88 -8.94 5.19
CA LEU A 86 -5.22 -9.42 5.48
C LEU A 86 -5.91 -8.49 6.46
N VAL A 87 -7.18 -8.19 6.22
CA VAL A 87 -8.00 -7.33 7.07
C VAL A 87 -8.93 -8.18 7.93
N ASN A 88 -8.78 -8.09 9.24
CA ASN A 88 -9.67 -8.74 10.20
C ASN A 88 -10.86 -7.82 10.47
N VAL A 89 -12.04 -8.32 10.21
CA VAL A 89 -13.31 -7.63 10.40
C VAL A 89 -14.11 -8.34 11.47
N ARG A 90 -14.74 -7.58 12.36
CA ARG A 90 -15.53 -8.10 13.49
C ARG A 90 -16.91 -7.50 13.53
N SER A 91 -17.87 -8.34 13.95
CA SER A 91 -19.24 -7.94 14.31
C SER A 91 -19.66 -8.64 15.60
N ARG A 92 -20.90 -8.42 16.04
CA ARG A 92 -21.48 -9.20 17.15
C ARG A 92 -21.65 -10.69 16.83
N SER A 93 -21.88 -11.01 15.56
CA SER A 93 -22.13 -12.39 15.10
C SER A 93 -20.84 -13.19 14.85
N GLY A 94 -19.67 -12.55 14.83
CA GLY A 94 -18.38 -13.21 14.60
C GLY A 94 -17.32 -12.35 13.97
N ALA A 95 -16.28 -12.99 13.48
CA ALA A 95 -15.16 -12.37 12.80
C ALA A 95 -14.93 -13.05 11.44
N ARG A 96 -14.43 -12.28 10.48
CA ARG A 96 -13.96 -12.79 9.18
C ARG A 96 -12.68 -12.07 8.76
N GLN A 97 -11.94 -12.68 7.87
CA GLN A 97 -10.72 -12.13 7.29
C GLN A 97 -10.92 -11.94 5.79
N LEU A 98 -10.42 -10.84 5.27
CA LEU A 98 -10.52 -10.44 3.87
C LEU A 98 -9.14 -10.06 3.33
N GLN A 99 -8.90 -10.31 2.05
CA GLN A 99 -7.87 -9.61 1.30
C GLN A 99 -8.22 -8.13 1.18
N VAL A 100 -7.21 -7.27 0.99
CA VAL A 100 -7.45 -5.82 0.87
C VAL A 100 -8.30 -5.50 -0.38
N ASP A 101 -8.13 -6.22 -1.49
CA ASP A 101 -8.90 -6.06 -2.71
C ASP A 101 -10.35 -6.60 -2.58
N GLU A 102 -10.59 -7.56 -1.70
CA GLU A 102 -11.95 -8.00 -1.34
C GLU A 102 -12.68 -6.97 -0.46
N LEU A 103 -11.93 -6.24 0.36
CA LEU A 103 -12.49 -5.16 1.17
C LEU A 103 -12.84 -3.94 0.32
N ILE A 104 -11.96 -3.52 -0.59
CA ILE A 104 -12.11 -2.30 -1.40
C ILE A 104 -12.85 -2.65 -2.69
N THR A 105 -14.13 -2.33 -2.77
CA THR A 105 -14.99 -2.71 -3.90
C THR A 105 -15.18 -1.61 -4.96
N GLY A 106 -14.68 -0.39 -4.69
CA GLY A 106 -14.79 0.73 -5.63
C GLY A 106 -14.39 2.06 -4.99
N VAL A 107 -14.67 3.16 -5.71
CA VAL A 107 -14.36 4.51 -5.25
C VAL A 107 -15.11 4.82 -3.96
N LYS A 108 -14.39 4.91 -2.84
CA LYS A 108 -14.95 5.14 -1.50
C LYS A 108 -16.04 4.12 -1.11
N THR A 109 -15.91 2.89 -1.60
CA THR A 109 -16.85 1.81 -1.34
C THR A 109 -16.08 0.60 -0.83
N ASN A 110 -16.56 0.00 0.23
CA ASN A 110 -15.99 -1.20 0.82
C ASN A 110 -17.08 -2.27 1.07
N SER A 111 -16.66 -3.50 1.37
CA SER A 111 -17.53 -4.67 1.58
C SER A 111 -17.91 -4.90 3.04
N LEU A 112 -17.70 -3.92 3.94
CA LEU A 112 -18.15 -4.02 5.32
C LEU A 112 -19.67 -4.02 5.38
N ARG A 113 -20.22 -4.89 6.24
CA ARG A 113 -21.64 -4.88 6.58
C ARG A 113 -21.92 -3.76 7.60
N GLU A 114 -23.19 -3.40 7.77
CA GLU A 114 -23.61 -2.31 8.66
C GLU A 114 -23.20 -2.52 10.14
N ASP A 115 -23.08 -3.78 10.58
CA ASP A 115 -22.69 -4.15 11.94
C ASP A 115 -21.21 -4.52 12.07
N GLU A 116 -20.41 -4.35 11.02
CA GLU A 116 -18.99 -4.70 10.97
C GLU A 116 -18.08 -3.50 11.15
N PHE A 117 -16.93 -3.74 11.77
CA PHE A 117 -15.82 -2.79 11.79
C PHE A 117 -14.49 -3.50 11.55
N ILE A 118 -13.50 -2.78 11.06
CA ILE A 118 -12.15 -3.27 10.93
C ILE A 118 -11.53 -3.35 12.32
N GLU A 119 -11.18 -4.56 12.76
CA GLU A 119 -10.54 -4.79 14.05
C GLU A 119 -9.03 -4.58 13.98
N SER A 120 -8.41 -5.19 12.97
CA SER A 120 -6.96 -5.14 12.78
C SER A 120 -6.57 -5.47 11.35
N VAL A 121 -5.29 -5.23 11.04
CA VAL A 121 -4.66 -5.62 9.77
C VAL A 121 -3.49 -6.54 10.09
N ARG A 122 -3.48 -7.73 9.52
CA ARG A 122 -2.36 -8.67 9.58
C ARG A 122 -1.45 -8.39 8.39
N VAL A 123 -0.22 -7.98 8.65
CA VAL A 123 0.74 -7.57 7.65
C VAL A 123 1.96 -8.48 7.72
N PRO A 124 2.30 -9.22 6.64
CA PRO A 124 3.52 -10.01 6.59
C PRO A 124 4.77 -9.14 6.75
N VAL A 125 5.75 -9.63 7.51
CA VAL A 125 7.07 -9.02 7.64
C VAL A 125 7.99 -9.68 6.61
N LEU A 126 8.23 -8.98 5.50
CA LEU A 126 9.02 -9.48 4.39
C LEU A 126 10.51 -9.20 4.60
N ARG A 127 11.37 -10.11 4.18
CA ARG A 127 12.83 -9.98 4.26
C ARG A 127 13.40 -9.43 2.96
N GLY A 128 13.27 -8.13 2.76
CA GLY A 128 13.79 -7.47 1.57
C GLY A 128 13.52 -5.97 1.57
N PRO A 129 14.15 -5.24 0.65
CA PRO A 129 13.90 -3.83 0.46
C PRO A 129 12.45 -3.55 0.09
N GLN A 130 11.96 -2.39 0.54
CA GLN A 130 10.61 -1.93 0.28
C GLN A 130 10.64 -0.44 -0.07
N GLU A 131 9.84 -0.03 -1.04
CA GLU A 131 9.71 1.35 -1.47
C GLU A 131 8.24 1.75 -1.61
N PHE A 132 7.92 2.95 -1.12
CA PHE A 132 6.68 3.64 -1.45
C PHE A 132 7.02 4.99 -2.09
N LEU A 133 6.53 5.22 -3.30
CA LEU A 133 6.76 6.44 -4.06
C LEU A 133 5.43 7.11 -4.41
N LYS A 134 5.44 8.45 -4.40
CA LYS A 134 4.25 9.28 -4.62
C LYS A 134 4.58 10.50 -5.46
N VAL A 135 3.68 10.83 -6.37
CA VAL A 135 3.65 12.10 -7.10
C VAL A 135 2.45 12.91 -6.63
N GLY A 136 2.68 14.16 -6.34
CA GLY A 136 1.66 15.14 -5.98
C GLY A 136 2.02 16.52 -6.55
N PRO A 137 1.10 17.50 -6.54
CA PRO A 137 1.34 18.84 -7.08
C PRO A 137 2.32 19.69 -6.23
N ARG A 138 2.70 19.20 -5.04
CA ARG A 138 3.66 19.82 -4.13
C ARG A 138 4.31 18.75 -3.24
N ASN A 139 5.35 19.13 -2.47
CA ASN A 139 6.16 18.16 -1.73
C ASN A 139 5.53 17.62 -0.42
N ALA A 140 4.47 18.24 0.09
CA ALA A 140 3.82 17.82 1.34
C ALA A 140 2.33 18.15 1.34
N MET A 141 1.58 17.46 2.21
CA MET A 141 0.15 17.67 2.45
C MET A 141 -0.68 17.64 1.15
N VAL A 142 -0.44 16.63 0.32
CA VAL A 142 -1.12 16.49 -0.96
C VAL A 142 -1.82 15.13 -1.06
N ILE A 143 -2.91 15.12 -1.84
CA ILE A 143 -3.51 13.89 -2.33
C ILE A 143 -2.68 13.39 -3.51
N SER A 144 -2.42 12.10 -3.58
CA SER A 144 -1.64 11.48 -4.64
C SER A 144 -2.26 11.72 -6.03
N VAL A 145 -1.43 12.13 -6.96
CA VAL A 145 -1.70 12.09 -8.41
C VAL A 145 -1.48 10.66 -8.91
N SER A 146 -0.39 10.06 -8.51
CA SER A 146 -0.08 8.63 -8.64
C SER A 146 0.79 8.19 -7.47
N SER A 147 0.68 6.94 -7.06
CA SER A 147 1.55 6.33 -6.05
C SER A 147 1.80 4.87 -6.38
N LEU A 148 2.94 4.35 -5.94
CA LEU A 148 3.36 2.98 -6.16
C LEU A 148 4.04 2.45 -4.90
N ALA A 149 3.65 1.24 -4.51
CA ALA A 149 4.38 0.44 -3.54
C ALA A 149 5.06 -0.72 -4.25
N MET A 150 6.33 -0.97 -3.92
CA MET A 150 7.10 -2.13 -4.34
C MET A 150 7.75 -2.74 -3.12
N VAL A 151 7.52 -4.03 -2.90
CA VAL A 151 8.03 -4.78 -1.75
C VAL A 151 8.67 -6.07 -2.23
N THR A 152 9.70 -6.53 -1.55
CA THR A 152 10.40 -7.77 -1.89
C THR A 152 10.51 -8.70 -0.69
N ASP A 153 10.55 -10.00 -0.96
CA ASP A 153 10.93 -11.04 -0.01
C ASP A 153 12.03 -11.88 -0.68
N ILE A 154 13.26 -11.71 -0.23
CA ILE A 154 14.44 -12.37 -0.82
C ILE A 154 14.36 -13.87 -0.62
N ASP A 155 13.90 -14.34 0.55
CA ASP A 155 13.84 -15.75 0.88
C ASP A 155 12.82 -16.52 0.02
N ARG A 156 11.77 -15.80 -0.44
CA ARG A 156 10.69 -16.37 -1.27
C ARG A 156 10.79 -15.98 -2.75
N GLU A 157 11.82 -15.23 -3.11
CA GLU A 157 11.98 -14.66 -4.46
C GLU A 157 10.71 -13.92 -4.92
N TYR A 158 10.07 -13.20 -3.99
CA TYR A 158 8.80 -12.53 -4.21
C TYR A 158 8.98 -11.04 -4.42
N ILE A 159 8.22 -10.50 -5.36
CA ILE A 159 8.04 -9.07 -5.55
C ILE A 159 6.54 -8.73 -5.63
N GLY A 160 6.10 -7.78 -4.82
CA GLY A 160 4.74 -7.25 -4.84
C GLY A 160 4.75 -5.81 -5.32
N ILE A 161 3.90 -5.48 -6.29
CA ILE A 161 3.81 -4.13 -6.88
C ILE A 161 2.35 -3.70 -6.91
N ALA A 162 2.03 -2.60 -6.24
CA ALA A 162 0.66 -2.08 -6.25
C ALA A 162 0.63 -0.57 -6.50
N LEU A 163 -0.43 -0.15 -7.17
CA LEU A 163 -0.62 1.17 -7.74
C LEU A 163 -1.77 1.88 -7.03
N GLY A 164 -1.59 3.17 -6.74
CA GLY A 164 -2.61 4.04 -6.16
C GLY A 164 -2.88 5.27 -7.00
N SER A 165 -4.09 5.80 -6.94
CA SER A 165 -4.58 7.00 -7.66
C SER A 165 -4.61 6.87 -9.19
N VAL A 166 -4.46 5.68 -9.73
CA VAL A 166 -4.40 5.43 -11.20
C VAL A 166 -5.48 4.46 -11.69
N SER A 167 -6.48 4.19 -10.86
CA SER A 167 -7.66 3.37 -11.18
C SER A 167 -8.80 3.69 -10.20
N ALA A 168 -9.99 3.11 -10.40
CA ALA A 168 -11.14 3.29 -9.51
C ALA A 168 -10.87 2.80 -8.07
N SER A 169 -10.03 1.80 -7.91
CA SER A 169 -9.47 1.34 -6.64
C SER A 169 -7.97 1.07 -6.81
N PRO A 170 -7.15 1.17 -5.76
CA PRO A 170 -5.76 0.71 -5.82
C PRO A 170 -5.70 -0.76 -6.26
N CYS A 171 -4.73 -1.11 -7.07
CA CYS A 171 -4.63 -2.44 -7.68
C CYS A 171 -3.19 -2.95 -7.75
N ARG A 172 -3.03 -4.27 -7.83
CA ARG A 172 -1.73 -4.90 -8.08
C ARG A 172 -1.40 -4.92 -9.57
N SER A 173 -0.12 -4.76 -9.89
CA SER A 173 0.42 -4.88 -11.25
C SER A 173 0.98 -6.29 -11.48
N LYS A 174 0.09 -7.30 -11.50
CA LYS A 174 0.47 -8.72 -11.51
C LYS A 174 1.34 -9.11 -12.71
N ASP A 175 1.06 -8.58 -13.89
CA ASP A 175 1.84 -8.87 -15.09
C ASP A 175 3.26 -8.29 -14.99
N ALA A 176 3.40 -7.10 -14.39
CA ALA A 176 4.71 -6.51 -14.11
C ALA A 176 5.47 -7.27 -13.03
N GLU A 177 4.78 -7.74 -11.97
CA GLU A 177 5.36 -8.58 -10.92
C GLU A 177 5.93 -9.88 -11.51
N TYR A 178 5.11 -10.59 -12.27
CA TYR A 178 5.52 -11.84 -12.91
C TYR A 178 6.70 -11.63 -13.86
N PHE A 179 6.58 -10.66 -14.77
CA PHE A 179 7.64 -10.39 -15.75
C PHE A 179 8.96 -10.02 -15.08
N ILE A 180 8.92 -9.13 -14.07
CA ILE A 180 10.17 -8.66 -13.47
C ILE A 180 10.83 -9.72 -12.59
N SER A 181 10.05 -10.57 -11.91
CA SER A 181 10.59 -11.67 -11.09
C SER A 181 11.47 -12.62 -11.90
N GLU A 182 11.11 -12.90 -13.16
CA GLU A 182 11.88 -13.72 -14.10
C GLU A 182 13.17 -13.03 -14.60
N ASN A 183 13.32 -11.73 -14.35
CA ASN A 183 14.44 -10.92 -14.81
C ASN A 183 15.31 -10.39 -13.66
N ILE A 184 15.11 -10.89 -12.45
CA ILE A 184 15.89 -10.58 -11.26
C ILE A 184 16.82 -11.76 -10.95
N ASP A 185 18.10 -11.48 -10.69
CA ASP A 185 18.97 -12.36 -9.93
C ASP A 185 18.82 -12.01 -8.43
N TRP A 186 18.13 -12.86 -7.71
CA TRP A 186 17.83 -12.68 -6.29
C TRP A 186 19.07 -12.81 -5.39
N ASN A 187 20.09 -13.55 -5.83
CA ASN A 187 21.33 -13.72 -5.06
C ASN A 187 22.18 -12.44 -5.07
N SER A 188 22.29 -11.81 -6.23
CA SER A 188 23.07 -10.58 -6.41
C SER A 188 22.24 -9.30 -6.23
N MET A 189 20.91 -9.43 -6.14
CA MET A 189 19.96 -8.32 -6.15
C MET A 189 20.17 -7.41 -7.37
N THR A 190 20.29 -8.04 -8.54
CA THR A 190 20.42 -7.33 -9.82
C THR A 190 19.25 -7.60 -10.74
N VAL A 191 18.97 -6.65 -11.63
CA VAL A 191 17.93 -6.76 -12.66
C VAL A 191 18.56 -6.59 -14.04
N ARG A 192 18.11 -7.38 -15.02
CA ARG A 192 18.56 -7.28 -16.41
C ARG A 192 18.20 -5.92 -16.99
N SER A 193 19.20 -5.19 -17.49
CA SER A 193 19.01 -3.83 -18.03
C SER A 193 17.97 -3.79 -19.17
N GLY A 194 17.94 -4.80 -20.03
CA GLY A 194 16.96 -4.92 -21.12
C GLY A 194 15.50 -5.17 -20.69
N ALA A 195 15.26 -5.52 -19.40
CA ALA A 195 13.92 -5.77 -18.89
C ALA A 195 13.19 -4.47 -18.46
N ILE A 196 13.92 -3.39 -18.21
CA ILE A 196 13.37 -2.18 -17.58
C ILE A 196 12.26 -1.52 -18.40
N GLU A 197 12.45 -1.36 -19.68
CA GLU A 197 11.47 -0.70 -20.55
C GLU A 197 10.16 -1.49 -20.66
N ASN A 198 10.26 -2.82 -20.75
CA ASN A 198 9.09 -3.68 -20.79
C ASN A 198 8.37 -3.71 -19.42
N PHE A 199 9.12 -3.75 -18.33
CA PHE A 199 8.57 -3.62 -16.99
C PHE A 199 7.81 -2.30 -16.82
N GLU A 200 8.40 -1.17 -17.19
CA GLU A 200 7.75 0.14 -17.12
C GLU A 200 6.48 0.20 -17.95
N ARG A 201 6.46 -0.43 -19.13
CA ARG A 201 5.27 -0.56 -19.97
C ARG A 201 4.16 -1.35 -19.27
N LEU A 202 4.47 -2.51 -18.69
CA LEU A 202 3.51 -3.36 -17.96
C LEU A 202 2.91 -2.65 -16.73
N VAL A 203 3.72 -1.87 -15.99
CA VAL A 203 3.22 -1.02 -14.91
C VAL A 203 2.22 0.01 -15.44
N ARG A 204 2.49 0.66 -16.57
CA ARG A 204 1.55 1.61 -17.21
C ARG A 204 0.26 0.95 -17.65
N GLU A 205 0.34 -0.24 -18.22
CA GLU A 205 -0.82 -1.01 -18.71
C GLU A 205 -1.74 -1.49 -17.59
N SER A 206 -1.22 -1.63 -16.37
CA SER A 206 -2.03 -1.95 -15.18
C SER A 206 -2.86 -0.75 -14.68
N ALA A 207 -2.62 0.44 -15.20
CA ALA A 207 -3.30 1.66 -14.79
C ALA A 207 -4.49 1.96 -15.72
N ASN A 208 -5.60 2.43 -15.12
CA ASN A 208 -6.79 2.91 -15.85
C ASN A 208 -7.31 4.21 -15.19
N PRO A 209 -6.53 5.30 -15.25
CA PRO A 209 -6.87 6.55 -14.57
C PRO A 209 -7.88 7.38 -15.34
N ILE A 210 -8.58 8.23 -14.61
CA ILE A 210 -9.48 9.27 -15.16
C ILE A 210 -8.80 10.63 -15.17
N ASP A 211 -9.31 11.55 -16.00
CA ASP A 211 -9.05 12.97 -15.88
C ASP A 211 -9.86 13.56 -14.73
N ASP A 212 -9.22 14.36 -13.87
CA ASP A 212 -9.88 15.12 -12.83
C ASP A 212 -9.19 16.48 -12.58
N HIS A 213 -9.70 17.24 -11.63
CA HIS A 213 -9.13 18.56 -11.29
C HIS A 213 -7.68 18.51 -10.75
N ARG A 214 -7.14 17.32 -10.44
CA ARG A 214 -5.78 17.14 -9.92
C ARG A 214 -4.79 16.84 -11.03
N SER A 215 -5.21 16.08 -12.05
CA SER A 215 -4.31 15.66 -13.12
C SER A 215 -5.06 15.00 -14.27
N SER A 216 -4.42 14.98 -15.45
CA SER A 216 -4.88 14.21 -16.59
C SER A 216 -4.54 12.71 -16.47
N SER A 217 -5.35 11.87 -17.09
CA SER A 217 -5.13 10.44 -17.26
C SER A 217 -3.76 10.16 -17.90
N ALA A 218 -3.41 10.88 -18.95
CA ALA A 218 -2.12 10.74 -19.63
C ALA A 218 -0.93 10.99 -18.69
N TYR A 219 -0.99 12.04 -17.86
CA TYR A 219 0.07 12.32 -16.90
C TYR A 219 0.16 11.26 -15.80
N ARG A 220 -0.97 10.77 -15.29
CA ARG A 220 -1.01 9.69 -14.29
C ARG A 220 -0.39 8.39 -14.85
N THR A 221 -0.74 8.02 -16.09
CA THR A 221 -0.19 6.85 -16.78
C THR A 221 1.32 6.99 -17.02
N HIS A 222 1.77 8.19 -17.40
CA HIS A 222 3.20 8.44 -17.56
C HIS A 222 3.93 8.32 -16.22
N THR A 223 3.45 9.02 -15.19
CA THR A 223 4.14 9.09 -13.90
C THR A 223 4.18 7.74 -13.19
N ILE A 224 3.13 6.89 -13.32
CA ILE A 224 3.14 5.58 -12.65
C ILE A 224 4.23 4.66 -13.23
N GLY A 225 4.47 4.69 -14.53
CA GLY A 225 5.59 3.97 -15.15
C GLY A 225 6.94 4.46 -14.63
N VAL A 226 7.12 5.80 -14.56
CA VAL A 226 8.34 6.41 -14.00
C VAL A 226 8.55 6.01 -12.54
N LEU A 227 7.47 5.96 -11.73
CA LEU A 227 7.56 5.50 -10.35
C LEU A 227 7.97 4.03 -10.28
N GLY A 228 7.41 3.17 -11.13
CA GLY A 228 7.80 1.76 -11.23
C GLY A 228 9.29 1.59 -11.50
N ARG A 229 9.79 2.25 -12.54
CA ARG A 229 11.22 2.25 -12.87
C ARG A 229 12.08 2.74 -11.71
N ARG A 230 11.70 3.83 -11.07
CA ARG A 230 12.48 4.39 -9.94
C ARG A 230 12.48 3.45 -8.73
N ALA A 231 11.36 2.85 -8.39
CA ALA A 231 11.29 1.88 -7.30
C ALA A 231 12.18 0.67 -7.59
N LEU A 232 12.11 0.12 -8.79
CA LEU A 232 12.93 -1.00 -9.22
C LEU A 232 14.43 -0.70 -9.08
N LEU A 233 14.88 0.46 -9.58
CA LEU A 233 16.29 0.87 -9.54
C LEU A 233 16.79 1.32 -8.15
N ARG A 234 15.90 1.53 -7.19
CA ARG A 234 16.28 1.73 -5.78
C ARG A 234 16.45 0.42 -5.03
N ILE A 235 15.72 -0.60 -5.43
CA ILE A 235 15.74 -1.93 -4.81
C ILE A 235 16.83 -2.79 -5.44
N PHE A 236 16.97 -2.77 -6.76
CA PHE A 236 17.86 -3.63 -7.51
C PHE A 236 18.96 -2.83 -8.23
N ARG A 237 20.15 -3.40 -8.31
CA ARG A 237 21.22 -2.88 -9.16
C ARG A 237 21.00 -3.34 -10.60
N LEU A 238 21.53 -2.56 -11.54
CA LEU A 238 21.58 -3.05 -12.93
C LEU A 238 22.64 -4.12 -13.08
N GLU A 239 22.31 -5.15 -13.82
CA GLU A 239 23.28 -6.14 -14.29
C GLU A 239 24.30 -5.42 -15.19
N SER A 240 25.59 -5.58 -14.88
CA SER A 240 26.72 -4.95 -15.58
C SER A 240 27.01 -5.60 -16.94
#